data_84c248f915cd3998c6c494dbbec89dea
#
_entry.id   84c248f915cd3998c6c494dbbec89dea
#
_cell.length_a   1.000
_cell.length_b   1.000
_cell.length_c   1.000
_cell.angle_alpha   90.00
_cell.angle_beta   90.00
_cell.angle_gamma   90.00
#
_symmetry.space_group_name_H-M   'P 1'
#
loop_
_entity.id
_entity.type
_entity.pdbx_description
1 polymer ?
#
loop_
_entity_poly.entity_id
_entity_poly.type
_entity_poly.pdbx_seq_one_letter_code
_entity_poly.pdbx_strand_id
1 'polypeptide(L)'
;MNNIAKVGTDRLAEGYRFVDGLDEADAIMVRSANLLELAFPTRLLAIARAGAGVNNIPLKRCAEEGIVVFNTPGANANAVKELVFCGMLLASRDIIGGNEWVRENCDDPDLVRKTEKVKKRFAGVELAGKRLGVIGLGAIGAVVANTATRFGMEALGYDPHLSINAAWGLDRRTMEIGRASCRERV
;
A
#
# COMPACT_ATOMS: atom_id res chain seq x y z
N MET A 1 5.42 -17.60 -14.14
CA MET A 1 5.87 -16.22 -14.31
C MET A 1 6.42 -15.63 -13.02
N ASN A 2 5.70 -14.99 -12.15
CA ASN A 2 6.23 -14.62 -10.84
C ASN A 2 5.91 -15.71 -9.82
N ASN A 3 6.70 -15.77 -8.73
CA ASN A 3 6.34 -16.60 -7.59
C ASN A 3 5.07 -16.03 -6.93
N ILE A 4 3.98 -16.74 -7.04
CA ILE A 4 2.76 -16.51 -6.26
C ILE A 4 2.87 -17.32 -4.98
N ALA A 5 2.53 -16.73 -3.84
CA ALA A 5 2.64 -17.40 -2.55
C ALA A 5 1.80 -18.68 -2.53
N LYS A 6 2.39 -19.78 -2.01
CA LYS A 6 1.75 -21.11 -1.97
C LYS A 6 0.37 -21.07 -1.31
N VAL A 7 0.19 -20.27 -0.27
CA VAL A 7 -1.11 -20.06 0.40
C VAL A 7 -2.22 -19.59 -0.56
N GLY A 8 -1.85 -18.91 -1.65
CA GLY A 8 -2.79 -18.47 -2.70
C GLY A 8 -3.07 -19.58 -3.71
N THR A 9 -2.03 -20.29 -4.15
CA THR A 9 -2.15 -21.38 -5.13
C THR A 9 -2.84 -22.61 -4.57
N ASP A 10 -2.65 -22.91 -3.28
CA ASP A 10 -3.30 -24.04 -2.58
C ASP A 10 -4.84 -23.86 -2.44
N ARG A 11 -5.36 -22.67 -2.76
CA ARG A 11 -6.81 -22.38 -2.77
C ARG A 11 -7.48 -22.69 -4.10
N LEU A 12 -6.72 -23.03 -5.13
CA LEU A 12 -7.28 -23.43 -6.41
C LEU A 12 -7.92 -24.82 -6.25
N ALA A 13 -9.10 -25.01 -6.85
CA ALA A 13 -9.82 -26.27 -6.80
C ALA A 13 -9.05 -27.37 -7.55
N GLU A 14 -9.40 -28.64 -7.30
CA GLU A 14 -8.75 -29.82 -7.90
C GLU A 14 -8.76 -29.86 -9.44
N GLY A 15 -9.64 -29.08 -10.09
CA GLY A 15 -9.69 -28.95 -11.56
C GLY A 15 -8.58 -28.13 -12.20
N TYR A 16 -7.72 -27.49 -11.41
CA TYR A 16 -6.61 -26.65 -11.91
C TYR A 16 -5.27 -27.38 -11.78
N ARG A 17 -4.45 -27.31 -12.83
CA ARG A 17 -3.07 -27.77 -12.81
C ARG A 17 -2.13 -26.64 -13.20
N PHE A 18 -0.96 -26.60 -12.59
CA PHE A 18 0.10 -25.69 -12.99
C PHE A 18 0.87 -26.27 -14.17
N VAL A 19 1.20 -25.41 -15.14
CA VAL A 19 2.00 -25.74 -16.32
C VAL A 19 3.20 -24.81 -16.39
N ASP A 20 4.32 -25.26 -16.94
CA ASP A 20 5.54 -24.48 -17.06
C ASP A 20 5.53 -23.64 -18.34
N GLY A 21 4.92 -24.14 -19.41
CA GLY A 21 4.83 -23.48 -20.71
C GLY A 21 3.64 -22.53 -20.82
N LEU A 22 3.89 -21.34 -21.37
CA LEU A 22 2.82 -20.37 -21.66
C LEU A 22 1.81 -20.93 -22.68
N ASP A 23 2.29 -21.66 -23.68
CA ASP A 23 1.47 -22.23 -24.76
C ASP A 23 0.46 -23.27 -24.29
N GLU A 24 0.68 -23.84 -23.10
CA GLU A 24 -0.24 -24.80 -22.48
C GLU A 24 -1.22 -24.14 -21.51
N ALA A 25 -1.07 -22.84 -21.22
CA ALA A 25 -1.84 -22.16 -20.20
C ALA A 25 -3.19 -21.66 -20.72
N ASP A 26 -4.26 -21.97 -20.00
CA ASP A 26 -5.59 -21.37 -20.19
C ASP A 26 -5.74 -20.08 -19.37
N ALA A 27 -4.94 -19.92 -18.30
CA ALA A 27 -4.91 -18.70 -17.48
C ALA A 27 -3.51 -18.41 -16.93
N ILE A 28 -3.24 -17.15 -16.68
CA ILE A 28 -1.97 -16.67 -16.10
C ILE A 28 -2.23 -16.04 -14.74
N MET A 29 -1.43 -16.42 -13.74
CA MET A 29 -1.31 -15.67 -12.49
C MET A 29 -0.01 -14.86 -12.52
N VAL A 30 -0.12 -13.55 -12.31
CA VAL A 30 1.02 -12.61 -12.36
C VAL A 30 0.99 -11.63 -11.21
N ARG A 31 2.17 -11.17 -10.80
CA ARG A 31 2.31 -10.05 -9.84
C ARG A 31 2.96 -8.85 -10.50
N SER A 32 4.23 -8.94 -10.88
CA SER A 32 5.03 -7.82 -11.39
C SER A 32 5.71 -8.11 -12.73
N ALA A 33 5.61 -9.33 -13.29
CA ALA A 33 6.15 -9.62 -14.60
C ALA A 33 5.50 -8.73 -15.66
N ASN A 34 6.32 -8.25 -16.58
CA ASN A 34 5.86 -7.42 -17.69
C ASN A 34 5.25 -8.32 -18.78
N LEU A 35 3.99 -8.09 -19.11
CA LEU A 35 3.26 -8.82 -20.14
C LEU A 35 3.00 -7.95 -21.40
N LEU A 36 3.52 -6.72 -21.44
CA LEU A 36 3.19 -5.77 -22.52
C LEU A 36 3.58 -6.28 -23.89
N GLU A 37 4.78 -6.88 -23.99
CA GLU A 37 5.35 -7.39 -25.24
C GLU A 37 5.19 -8.92 -25.41
N LEU A 38 4.55 -9.57 -24.44
CA LEU A 38 4.40 -11.02 -24.46
C LEU A 38 3.31 -11.44 -25.48
N ALA A 39 3.64 -12.34 -26.41
CA ALA A 39 2.63 -12.94 -27.27
C ALA A 39 1.77 -13.92 -26.45
N PHE A 40 0.45 -13.78 -26.53
CA PHE A 40 -0.47 -14.67 -25.85
C PHE A 40 -0.90 -15.83 -26.77
N PRO A 41 -0.96 -17.07 -26.24
CA PRO A 41 -1.51 -18.17 -26.99
C PRO A 41 -3.03 -18.01 -27.18
N THR A 42 -3.56 -18.47 -28.30
CA THR A 42 -4.99 -18.34 -28.61
C THR A 42 -5.93 -19.02 -27.62
N ARG A 43 -5.42 -19.96 -26.83
CA ARG A 43 -6.17 -20.63 -25.78
C ARG A 43 -6.26 -19.86 -24.47
N LEU A 44 -5.49 -18.76 -24.30
CA LEU A 44 -5.46 -17.98 -23.05
C LEU A 44 -6.80 -17.26 -22.85
N LEU A 45 -7.49 -17.56 -21.76
CA LEU A 45 -8.81 -17.01 -21.43
C LEU A 45 -8.76 -15.92 -20.37
N ALA A 46 -7.77 -15.99 -19.46
CA ALA A 46 -7.76 -15.08 -18.32
C ALA A 46 -6.34 -14.72 -17.83
N ILE A 47 -6.21 -13.53 -17.28
CA ILE A 47 -5.02 -13.07 -16.54
C ILE A 47 -5.47 -12.58 -15.17
N ALA A 48 -4.96 -13.18 -14.09
CA ALA A 48 -5.22 -12.77 -12.72
C ALA A 48 -3.98 -12.09 -12.11
N ARG A 49 -4.10 -10.80 -11.79
CA ARG A 49 -3.02 -10.05 -11.17
C ARG A 49 -3.13 -10.03 -9.65
N ALA A 50 -2.12 -10.53 -8.97
CA ALA A 50 -1.97 -10.40 -7.52
C ALA A 50 -1.50 -8.98 -7.16
N GLY A 51 -2.39 -8.02 -7.21
CA GLY A 51 -2.16 -6.60 -6.92
C GLY A 51 -3.19 -5.67 -7.58
N ALA A 52 -3.19 -4.40 -7.19
CA ALA A 52 -4.19 -3.43 -7.64
C ALA A 52 -3.90 -2.84 -9.02
N GLY A 53 -2.66 -2.42 -9.30
CA GLY A 53 -2.30 -1.82 -10.58
C GLY A 53 -2.28 -2.85 -11.71
N VAL A 54 -2.46 -2.42 -12.95
CA VAL A 54 -2.49 -3.28 -14.15
C VAL A 54 -1.58 -2.75 -15.27
N ASN A 55 -0.68 -1.84 -14.94
CA ASN A 55 0.23 -1.17 -15.87
C ASN A 55 1.23 -2.12 -16.57
N ASN A 56 1.41 -3.32 -16.06
CA ASN A 56 2.23 -4.38 -16.66
C ASN A 56 1.43 -5.35 -17.55
N ILE A 57 0.14 -5.08 -17.79
CA ILE A 57 -0.76 -5.92 -18.60
C ILE A 57 -1.32 -5.09 -19.74
N PRO A 58 -1.28 -5.55 -21.00
CA PRO A 58 -1.79 -4.83 -22.15
C PRO A 58 -3.32 -4.94 -22.26
N LEU A 59 -4.05 -4.19 -21.40
CA LEU A 59 -5.50 -4.30 -21.26
C LEU A 59 -6.28 -4.19 -22.58
N LYS A 60 -5.87 -3.25 -23.45
CA LYS A 60 -6.55 -3.06 -24.74
C LYS A 60 -6.43 -4.30 -25.60
N ARG A 61 -5.21 -4.86 -25.74
CA ARG A 61 -4.97 -6.08 -26.49
C ARG A 61 -5.69 -7.27 -25.87
N CYS A 62 -5.68 -7.41 -24.54
CA CYS A 62 -6.44 -8.46 -23.85
C CYS A 62 -7.94 -8.39 -24.21
N ALA A 63 -8.53 -7.19 -24.22
CA ALA A 63 -9.93 -7.01 -24.57
C ALA A 63 -10.21 -7.38 -26.04
N GLU A 64 -9.31 -7.00 -26.97
CA GLU A 64 -9.41 -7.34 -28.41
C GLU A 64 -9.28 -8.86 -28.66
N GLU A 65 -8.45 -9.54 -27.87
CA GLU A 65 -8.22 -11.01 -27.93
C GLU A 65 -9.22 -11.81 -27.09
N GLY A 66 -10.17 -11.17 -26.38
CA GLY A 66 -11.18 -11.82 -25.55
C GLY A 66 -10.64 -12.38 -24.23
N ILE A 67 -9.49 -11.89 -23.75
CA ILE A 67 -8.85 -12.30 -22.50
C ILE A 67 -9.37 -11.47 -21.35
N VAL A 68 -9.95 -12.11 -20.33
CA VAL A 68 -10.46 -11.43 -19.13
C VAL A 68 -9.30 -11.12 -18.18
N VAL A 69 -9.24 -9.87 -17.68
CA VAL A 69 -8.20 -9.46 -16.73
C VAL A 69 -8.81 -9.17 -15.37
N PHE A 70 -8.31 -9.85 -14.34
CA PHE A 70 -8.68 -9.65 -12.94
C PHE A 70 -7.53 -9.01 -12.17
N ASN A 71 -7.85 -8.16 -11.22
CA ASN A 71 -6.91 -7.61 -10.26
C ASN A 71 -7.46 -7.68 -8.83
N THR A 72 -6.63 -7.34 -7.82
CA THR A 72 -7.01 -7.41 -6.40
C THR A 72 -6.83 -6.04 -5.73
N PRO A 73 -7.69 -5.04 -6.03
CA PRO A 73 -7.59 -3.72 -5.44
C PRO A 73 -7.86 -3.78 -3.93
N GLY A 74 -7.06 -3.05 -3.14
CA GLY A 74 -7.23 -2.94 -1.70
C GLY A 74 -6.72 -4.12 -0.87
N ALA A 75 -6.34 -5.25 -1.46
CA ALA A 75 -5.91 -6.44 -0.72
C ALA A 75 -4.72 -6.19 0.23
N ASN A 76 -3.83 -5.27 -0.11
CA ASN A 76 -2.66 -4.89 0.70
C ASN A 76 -2.82 -3.53 1.42
N ALA A 77 -4.01 -2.91 1.39
CA ALA A 77 -4.20 -1.56 1.91
C ALA A 77 -3.82 -1.43 3.39
N ASN A 78 -4.16 -2.42 4.21
CA ASN A 78 -3.79 -2.42 5.62
C ASN A 78 -2.27 -2.50 5.83
N ALA A 79 -1.57 -3.41 5.11
CA ALA A 79 -0.13 -3.54 5.23
C ALA A 79 0.62 -2.26 4.80
N VAL A 80 0.15 -1.62 3.70
CA VAL A 80 0.71 -0.34 3.26
C VAL A 80 0.47 0.76 4.28
N LYS A 81 -0.74 0.86 4.86
CA LYS A 81 -1.06 1.79 5.94
C LYS A 81 -0.08 1.62 7.12
N GLU A 82 0.14 0.40 7.58
CA GLU A 82 1.07 0.12 8.69
C GLU A 82 2.49 0.59 8.38
N LEU A 83 2.97 0.33 7.17
CA LEU A 83 4.29 0.79 6.73
C LEU A 83 4.38 2.32 6.62
N VAL A 84 3.32 3.00 6.18
CA VAL A 84 3.26 4.47 6.17
C VAL A 84 3.42 5.04 7.58
N PHE A 85 2.69 4.51 8.57
CA PHE A 85 2.81 4.96 9.96
C PHE A 85 4.17 4.61 10.56
N CYS A 86 4.73 3.44 10.25
CA CYS A 86 6.09 3.09 10.60
C CYS A 86 7.07 4.14 10.07
N GLY A 87 6.99 4.49 8.78
CA GLY A 87 7.82 5.52 8.16
C GLY A 87 7.67 6.90 8.81
N MET A 88 6.43 7.31 9.13
CA MET A 88 6.19 8.58 9.82
C MET A 88 6.78 8.61 11.23
N LEU A 89 6.70 7.53 11.98
CA LEU A 89 7.30 7.41 13.32
C LEU A 89 8.83 7.44 13.24
N LEU A 90 9.42 6.73 12.28
CA LEU A 90 10.87 6.78 12.03
C LEU A 90 11.35 8.17 11.59
N ALA A 91 10.57 8.88 10.77
CA ALA A 91 10.89 10.23 10.34
C ALA A 91 10.72 11.28 11.45
N SER A 92 9.82 11.04 12.41
CA SER A 92 9.57 11.97 13.52
C SER A 92 10.52 11.80 14.69
N ARG A 93 11.19 10.64 14.81
CA ARG A 93 12.11 10.27 15.90
C ARG A 93 13.26 9.47 15.36
N ASP A 94 14.46 9.72 15.86
CA ASP A 94 15.67 9.00 15.45
C ASP A 94 15.76 7.62 16.16
N ILE A 95 14.78 6.74 15.84
CA ILE A 95 14.72 5.38 16.39
C ILE A 95 15.90 4.54 15.91
N ILE A 96 16.27 4.71 14.63
CA ILE A 96 17.37 3.95 14.02
C ILE A 96 18.70 4.34 14.68
N GLY A 97 19.01 5.63 14.75
CA GLY A 97 20.24 6.09 15.42
C GLY A 97 20.28 5.73 16.90
N GLY A 98 19.13 5.72 17.60
CA GLY A 98 19.05 5.24 18.96
C GLY A 98 19.39 3.75 19.10
N ASN A 99 18.87 2.91 18.19
CA ASN A 99 19.18 1.48 18.17
C ASN A 99 20.67 1.20 17.83
N GLU A 100 21.21 1.93 16.85
CA GLU A 100 22.63 1.83 16.48
C GLU A 100 23.52 2.21 17.66
N TRP A 101 23.23 3.32 18.32
CA TRP A 101 23.98 3.74 19.51
C TRP A 101 23.97 2.70 20.62
N VAL A 102 22.82 2.05 20.91
CA VAL A 102 22.74 0.98 21.91
C VAL A 102 23.57 -0.21 21.50
N ARG A 103 23.55 -0.61 20.22
CA ARG A 103 24.36 -1.72 19.71
C ARG A 103 25.88 -1.48 19.84
N GLU A 104 26.31 -0.25 19.53
CA GLU A 104 27.71 0.16 19.62
C GLU A 104 28.23 0.22 21.05
N ASN A 105 27.34 0.39 22.03
CA ASN A 105 27.70 0.57 23.43
C ASN A 105 27.19 -0.58 24.34
N CYS A 106 26.72 -1.70 23.78
CA CYS A 106 26.08 -2.78 24.56
C CYS A 106 27.00 -3.42 25.61
N ASP A 107 28.32 -3.41 25.41
CA ASP A 107 29.31 -3.97 26.33
C ASP A 107 29.84 -2.96 27.37
N ASP A 108 29.31 -1.72 27.36
CA ASP A 108 29.74 -0.68 28.27
C ASP A 108 29.06 -0.83 29.63
N PRO A 109 29.83 -1.07 30.75
CA PRO A 109 29.25 -1.23 32.07
C PRO A 109 28.50 0.01 32.56
N ASP A 110 28.78 1.19 32.00
CA ASP A 110 28.12 2.45 32.32
C ASP A 110 26.93 2.79 31.34
N LEU A 111 26.50 1.84 30.52
CA LEU A 111 25.48 2.07 29.48
C LEU A 111 24.24 2.79 30.02
N VAL A 112 23.69 2.32 31.13
CA VAL A 112 22.46 2.90 31.75
C VAL A 112 22.66 4.39 32.07
N ARG A 113 23.80 4.74 32.68
CA ARG A 113 24.12 6.13 33.05
C ARG A 113 24.34 7.00 31.82
N LYS A 114 24.99 6.45 30.77
CA LYS A 114 25.23 7.13 29.50
C LYS A 114 23.94 7.33 28.72
N THR A 115 23.02 6.37 28.74
CA THR A 115 21.71 6.47 28.09
C THR A 115 20.93 7.71 28.57
N GLU A 116 20.92 8.00 29.86
CA GLU A 116 20.22 9.17 30.39
C GLU A 116 20.75 10.50 29.81
N LYS A 117 22.04 10.55 29.49
CA LYS A 117 22.67 11.75 28.88
C LYS A 117 22.43 11.84 27.38
N VAL A 118 22.43 10.68 26.70
CA VAL A 118 22.40 10.60 25.23
C VAL A 118 20.99 10.56 24.67
N LYS A 119 19.99 10.06 25.42
CA LYS A 119 18.60 9.90 24.96
C LYS A 119 18.00 11.15 24.31
N LYS A 120 18.45 12.34 24.72
CA LYS A 120 18.01 13.62 24.12
C LYS A 120 18.42 13.79 22.66
N ARG A 121 19.47 13.10 22.18
CA ARG A 121 19.91 13.16 20.78
C ARG A 121 18.88 12.50 19.85
N PHE A 122 18.16 11.48 20.36
CA PHE A 122 17.18 10.69 19.62
C PHE A 122 15.75 11.16 19.85
N ALA A 123 15.59 12.24 20.61
CA ALA A 123 14.29 12.86 20.84
C ALA A 123 13.77 13.44 19.51
N GLY A 124 12.47 13.35 19.30
CA GLY A 124 11.81 13.89 18.14
C GLY A 124 10.50 14.57 18.51
N VAL A 125 9.60 14.62 17.55
CA VAL A 125 8.28 15.23 17.71
C VAL A 125 7.19 14.18 17.72
N GLU A 126 6.06 14.49 18.35
CA GLU A 126 4.87 13.65 18.30
C GLU A 126 4.10 13.87 16.99
N LEU A 127 3.40 12.83 16.52
CA LEU A 127 2.49 12.94 15.38
C LEU A 127 1.20 13.67 15.76
N ALA A 128 0.77 13.57 17.02
CA ALA A 128 -0.41 14.26 17.53
C ALA A 128 -0.33 15.77 17.27
N GLY A 129 -1.43 16.36 16.81
CA GLY A 129 -1.52 17.77 16.44
C GLY A 129 -0.82 18.15 15.12
N LYS A 130 -0.19 17.21 14.43
CA LYS A 130 0.38 17.45 13.09
C LYS A 130 -0.69 17.31 12.01
N ARG A 131 -0.48 17.97 10.86
CA ARG A 131 -1.33 17.85 9.68
C ARG A 131 -0.76 16.83 8.70
N LEU A 132 -1.63 15.95 8.19
CA LEU A 132 -1.31 14.98 7.15
C LEU A 132 -2.16 15.27 5.90
N GLY A 133 -1.51 15.63 4.80
CA GLY A 133 -2.15 15.71 3.49
C GLY A 133 -2.14 14.33 2.81
N VAL A 134 -3.30 13.87 2.35
CA VAL A 134 -3.47 12.61 1.61
C VAL A 134 -4.01 12.91 0.22
N ILE A 135 -3.20 12.65 -0.81
CA ILE A 135 -3.58 12.79 -2.21
C ILE A 135 -3.98 11.41 -2.73
N GLY A 136 -5.25 11.27 -3.16
CA GLY A 136 -5.85 10.00 -3.52
C GLY A 136 -6.49 9.30 -2.31
N LEU A 137 -7.82 9.36 -2.21
CA LEU A 137 -8.61 8.77 -1.12
C LEU A 137 -9.22 7.42 -1.52
N GLY A 138 -8.49 6.65 -2.32
CA GLY A 138 -8.83 5.27 -2.65
C GLY A 138 -8.63 4.32 -1.47
N ALA A 139 -8.55 3.01 -1.75
CA ALA A 139 -8.46 1.95 -0.73
C ALA A 139 -7.34 2.13 0.30
N ILE A 140 -6.19 2.70 -0.10
CA ILE A 140 -5.05 2.96 0.81
C ILE A 140 -5.21 4.32 1.48
N GLY A 141 -5.43 5.40 0.69
CA GLY A 141 -5.48 6.76 1.22
C GLY A 141 -6.56 6.95 2.28
N ALA A 142 -7.74 6.37 2.09
CA ALA A 142 -8.83 6.44 3.05
C ALA A 142 -8.46 5.81 4.41
N VAL A 143 -7.85 4.62 4.41
CA VAL A 143 -7.45 3.98 5.67
C VAL A 143 -6.27 4.68 6.34
N VAL A 144 -5.38 5.30 5.57
CA VAL A 144 -4.30 6.14 6.10
C VAL A 144 -4.89 7.40 6.76
N ALA A 145 -5.78 8.13 6.08
CA ALA A 145 -6.44 9.31 6.63
C ALA A 145 -7.20 9.00 7.92
N ASN A 146 -8.00 7.93 7.92
CA ASN A 146 -8.75 7.49 9.09
C ASN A 146 -7.84 7.09 10.27
N THR A 147 -6.69 6.50 9.98
CA THR A 147 -5.73 6.14 11.02
C THR A 147 -5.03 7.37 11.57
N ALA A 148 -4.68 8.34 10.72
CA ALA A 148 -4.08 9.60 11.15
C ALA A 148 -4.96 10.36 12.16
N THR A 149 -6.27 10.40 11.95
CA THR A 149 -7.20 11.03 12.91
C THR A 149 -7.21 10.32 14.27
N ARG A 150 -6.99 9.00 14.30
CA ARG A 150 -6.86 8.22 15.54
C ARG A 150 -5.53 8.47 16.26
N PHE A 151 -4.48 8.82 15.52
CA PHE A 151 -3.21 9.29 16.07
C PHE A 151 -3.26 10.75 16.57
N GLY A 152 -4.43 11.38 16.53
CA GLY A 152 -4.58 12.78 16.93
C GLY A 152 -4.06 13.78 15.90
N MET A 153 -3.86 13.34 14.66
CA MET A 153 -3.47 14.22 13.55
C MET A 153 -4.71 14.87 12.91
N GLU A 154 -4.52 16.01 12.28
CA GLU A 154 -5.48 16.63 11.37
C GLU A 154 -5.27 16.02 9.97
N ALA A 155 -6.22 15.23 9.47
CA ALA A 155 -6.13 14.64 8.15
C ALA A 155 -6.84 15.52 7.11
N LEU A 156 -6.10 15.86 6.04
CA LEU A 156 -6.56 16.65 4.90
C LEU A 156 -6.49 15.76 3.66
N GLY A 157 -7.62 15.52 3.00
CA GLY A 157 -7.71 14.62 1.86
C GLY A 157 -8.02 15.36 0.56
N TYR A 158 -7.42 14.93 -0.54
CA TYR A 158 -7.76 15.37 -1.89
C TYR A 158 -7.90 14.17 -2.83
N ASP A 159 -9.05 14.07 -3.50
CA ASP A 159 -9.29 13.10 -4.57
C ASP A 159 -10.29 13.68 -5.57
N PRO A 160 -9.88 13.98 -6.83
CA PRO A 160 -10.78 14.53 -7.84
C PRO A 160 -11.85 13.53 -8.30
N HIS A 161 -11.65 12.24 -8.05
CA HIS A 161 -12.53 11.15 -8.49
C HIS A 161 -13.07 10.32 -7.32
N LEU A 162 -13.25 10.96 -6.16
CA LEU A 162 -13.73 10.28 -4.95
C LEU A 162 -15.08 9.59 -5.21
N SER A 163 -15.08 8.27 -5.13
CA SER A 163 -16.32 7.50 -5.24
C SER A 163 -17.20 7.65 -4.00
N ILE A 164 -18.52 7.51 -4.16
CA ILE A 164 -19.47 7.56 -3.05
C ILE A 164 -19.08 6.55 -1.96
N ASN A 165 -18.73 5.32 -2.32
CA ASN A 165 -18.33 4.29 -1.38
C ASN A 165 -17.03 4.65 -0.61
N ALA A 166 -16.06 5.27 -1.28
CA ALA A 166 -14.85 5.76 -0.63
C ALA A 166 -15.17 6.91 0.35
N ALA A 167 -16.03 7.84 -0.04
CA ALA A 167 -16.48 8.93 0.82
C ALA A 167 -17.19 8.43 2.09
N TRP A 168 -18.03 7.40 1.99
CA TRP A 168 -18.68 6.77 3.15
C TRP A 168 -17.70 6.10 4.12
N GLY A 169 -16.57 5.63 3.62
CA GLY A 169 -15.50 5.00 4.42
C GLY A 169 -14.58 5.99 5.14
N LEU A 170 -14.68 7.30 4.85
CA LEU A 170 -13.85 8.33 5.48
C LEU A 170 -14.37 8.73 6.86
N ASP A 171 -13.44 8.91 7.81
CA ASP A 171 -13.74 9.52 9.11
C ASP A 171 -14.25 10.96 8.90
N ARG A 172 -15.31 11.34 9.61
CA ARG A 172 -15.92 12.68 9.53
C ARG A 172 -14.95 13.82 9.88
N ARG A 173 -13.83 13.51 10.55
CA ARG A 173 -12.77 14.44 10.90
C ARG A 173 -11.77 14.66 9.77
N THR A 174 -11.82 13.86 8.71
CA THR A 174 -10.99 14.09 7.52
C THR A 174 -11.59 15.23 6.72
N MET A 175 -10.87 16.35 6.62
CA MET A 175 -11.29 17.50 5.83
C MET A 175 -10.90 17.28 4.37
N GLU A 176 -11.88 17.42 3.47
CA GLU A 176 -11.65 17.36 2.02
C GLU A 176 -11.13 18.72 1.51
N ILE A 177 -9.91 18.73 0.96
CA ILE A 177 -9.37 19.92 0.31
C ILE A 177 -9.96 19.99 -1.10
N GLY A 178 -10.81 20.96 -1.39
CA GLY A 178 -11.40 21.16 -2.72
C GLY A 178 -12.91 21.41 -2.70
N ARG A 179 -13.64 20.90 -1.72
CA ARG A 179 -15.06 21.27 -1.52
C ARG A 179 -15.27 22.50 -0.63
N ALA A 180 -14.29 22.87 0.18
CA ALA A 180 -14.36 24.08 1.00
C ALA A 180 -14.50 25.37 0.17
N SER A 181 -13.94 25.41 -1.05
CA SER A 181 -14.05 26.59 -1.91
C SER A 181 -15.43 26.79 -2.53
N CYS A 182 -16.31 25.77 -2.50
CA CYS A 182 -17.68 25.88 -3.03
C CYS A 182 -18.71 26.37 -1.98
N ARG A 183 -18.38 26.37 -0.69
CA ARG A 183 -19.29 26.85 0.36
C ARG A 183 -19.15 28.34 0.71
N GLU A 184 -18.07 29.00 0.26
CA GLU A 184 -17.86 30.43 0.50
C GLU A 184 -18.32 31.37 -0.64
N ARG A 185 -19.05 30.83 -1.63
CA ARG A 185 -19.66 31.65 -2.69
C ARG A 185 -21.14 31.39 -2.81
N VAL A 186 -21.88 31.71 -1.73
CA VAL A 186 -23.30 32.04 -1.78
C VAL A 186 -23.53 33.20 -0.82
#